data_5fa022c4a6d4c9d3f78b9bda1551a1a1
#
_entry.id   5fa022c4a6d4c9d3f78b9bda1551a1a1
#
_cell.length_a   1.000
_cell.length_b   1.000
_cell.length_c   1.000
_cell.angle_alpha   90.00
_cell.angle_beta   90.00
_cell.angle_gamma   90.00
#
_symmetry.space_group_name_H-M   'P 1'
#
loop_
_entity.id
_entity.type
_entity.pdbx_description
1 polymer ?
#
loop_
_entity_poly.entity_id
_entity_poly.type
_entity_poly.pdbx_seq_one_letter_code
_entity_poly.pdbx_strand_id
1 'polypeptide(L)'
;MNYELIKDKRIAVLLSGGVDSSVVVYELARLGLHPDCFYIKIGPEETEEWDCSSEEDLEMATAVAAKYDCKLTVVDCHREYWDNVTRYTMDKVRAGLTPNPDVMCNRLIKFGAFDQKAGHAYDLIATGHYAQTEIIDGMKWLTTSPDPVKDQTDFLAQIEGWQLKKALFPIGGMMKEEVRAIAEREHLVNAKRKDSQGICFLGKINYNDYIRRYLGEKPGDVFELETGRKLGQHRGLWFHTIGQRHGLGFGGGPWYAVKKDIEANILYVSRGYEPLTAYKRDFGVHAFNFLTCDPWQGQQSARVAFKIRHTPEFHHATLERTSAGSFAVHSDDLIQGVAPGQFCTVYDEEHHLCYGSGEICLSEE
;
A
#
# COMPACT_ATOMS: atom_id res chain seq x y z
N MET A 1 -6.99 -16.83 -13.75
CA MET A 1 -8.40 -16.44 -13.48
C MET A 1 -9.33 -17.54 -13.98
N ASN A 2 -10.29 -18.02 -13.16
CA ASN A 2 -11.22 -19.09 -13.54
C ASN A 2 -12.53 -18.47 -14.08
N TYR A 3 -12.77 -18.61 -15.40
CA TYR A 3 -13.93 -18.07 -16.10
C TYR A 3 -15.28 -18.56 -15.52
N GLU A 4 -15.37 -19.85 -15.16
CA GLU A 4 -16.61 -20.44 -14.65
C GLU A 4 -17.11 -19.80 -13.36
N LEU A 5 -16.20 -19.22 -12.56
CA LEU A 5 -16.55 -18.55 -11.32
C LEU A 5 -17.07 -17.11 -11.52
N ILE A 6 -16.84 -16.52 -12.69
CA ILE A 6 -17.11 -15.10 -12.94
C ILE A 6 -18.09 -14.82 -14.08
N LYS A 7 -18.38 -15.80 -14.96
CA LYS A 7 -19.19 -15.63 -16.19
C LYS A 7 -20.59 -15.06 -15.95
N ASP A 8 -21.20 -15.38 -14.81
CA ASP A 8 -22.56 -14.96 -14.46
C ASP A 8 -22.55 -13.82 -13.42
N LYS A 9 -21.38 -13.21 -13.16
CA LYS A 9 -21.22 -12.14 -12.17
C LYS A 9 -21.26 -10.77 -12.81
N ARG A 10 -21.90 -9.83 -12.13
CA ARG A 10 -21.79 -8.41 -12.48
C ARG A 10 -20.45 -7.89 -11.94
N ILE A 11 -19.61 -7.40 -12.83
CA ILE A 11 -18.24 -6.98 -12.51
C ILE A 11 -18.11 -5.47 -12.70
N ALA A 12 -17.66 -4.79 -11.67
CA ALA A 12 -17.18 -3.41 -11.72
C ALA A 12 -15.67 -3.41 -11.88
N VAL A 13 -15.13 -2.70 -12.86
CA VAL A 13 -13.69 -2.52 -13.05
C VAL A 13 -13.28 -1.13 -12.59
N LEU A 14 -12.32 -1.01 -11.67
CA LEU A 14 -11.71 0.26 -11.32
C LEU A 14 -10.64 0.60 -12.35
N LEU A 15 -10.98 1.50 -13.29
CA LEU A 15 -10.16 1.90 -14.44
C LEU A 15 -9.52 3.27 -14.16
N SER A 16 -8.23 3.27 -13.83
CA SER A 16 -7.49 4.48 -13.44
C SER A 16 -6.79 5.20 -14.59
N GLY A 17 -6.91 4.71 -15.84
CA GLY A 17 -6.12 5.22 -16.96
C GLY A 17 -4.67 4.69 -17.02
N GLY A 18 -4.22 3.94 -16.02
CA GLY A 18 -2.95 3.24 -16.02
C GLY A 18 -2.97 1.96 -16.85
N VAL A 19 -1.78 1.47 -17.26
CA VAL A 19 -1.64 0.27 -18.11
C VAL A 19 -2.28 -0.95 -17.47
N ASP A 20 -2.02 -1.19 -16.19
CA ASP A 20 -2.49 -2.38 -15.48
C ASP A 20 -4.02 -2.49 -15.47
N SER A 21 -4.70 -1.41 -15.09
CA SER A 21 -6.18 -1.38 -15.09
C SER A 21 -6.77 -1.48 -16.50
N SER A 22 -6.06 -1.01 -17.53
CA SER A 22 -6.50 -1.15 -18.92
C SER A 22 -6.39 -2.59 -19.42
N VAL A 23 -5.34 -3.31 -19.02
CA VAL A 23 -5.22 -4.74 -19.33
C VAL A 23 -6.26 -5.57 -18.57
N VAL A 24 -6.71 -5.15 -17.39
CA VAL A 24 -7.84 -5.78 -16.69
C VAL A 24 -9.10 -5.75 -17.57
N VAL A 25 -9.41 -4.60 -18.18
CA VAL A 25 -10.58 -4.49 -19.09
C VAL A 25 -10.42 -5.43 -20.29
N TYR A 26 -9.23 -5.45 -20.91
CA TYR A 26 -8.92 -6.37 -22.01
C TYR A 26 -9.11 -7.84 -21.59
N GLU A 27 -8.55 -8.24 -20.45
CA GLU A 27 -8.63 -9.64 -19.98
C GLU A 27 -10.08 -10.11 -19.74
N LEU A 28 -10.94 -9.22 -19.28
CA LEU A 28 -12.37 -9.53 -19.13
C LEU A 28 -13.09 -9.53 -20.50
N ALA A 29 -12.81 -8.54 -21.35
CA ALA A 29 -13.43 -8.46 -22.68
C ALA A 29 -13.09 -9.65 -23.59
N ARG A 30 -11.83 -10.14 -23.57
CA ARG A 30 -11.44 -11.33 -24.37
C ARG A 30 -12.14 -12.63 -23.92
N LEU A 31 -12.70 -12.64 -22.70
CA LEU A 31 -13.55 -13.73 -22.21
C LEU A 31 -15.03 -13.54 -22.57
N GLY A 32 -15.37 -12.50 -23.35
CA GLY A 32 -16.73 -12.15 -23.70
C GLY A 32 -17.52 -11.48 -22.56
N LEU A 33 -16.82 -10.97 -21.54
CA LEU A 33 -17.44 -10.22 -20.44
C LEU A 33 -17.38 -8.72 -20.76
N HIS A 34 -18.48 -8.03 -20.49
CA HIS A 34 -18.59 -6.57 -20.68
C HIS A 34 -18.80 -5.90 -19.31
N PRO A 35 -17.72 -5.65 -18.55
CA PRO A 35 -17.84 -5.05 -17.23
C PRO A 35 -18.21 -3.57 -17.33
N ASP A 36 -18.87 -3.05 -16.30
CA ASP A 36 -18.98 -1.61 -16.11
C ASP A 36 -17.64 -1.07 -15.54
N CYS A 37 -17.11 -0.05 -16.19
CA CYS A 37 -15.86 0.59 -15.79
C CYS A 37 -16.15 1.83 -14.92
N PHE A 38 -15.33 2.05 -13.92
CA PHE A 38 -15.45 3.17 -12.99
C PHE A 38 -14.10 3.87 -12.84
N TYR A 39 -14.12 5.19 -13.02
CA TYR A 39 -12.99 6.05 -12.66
C TYR A 39 -13.30 6.67 -11.29
N ILE A 40 -12.48 6.39 -10.29
CA ILE A 40 -12.60 7.01 -8.97
C ILE A 40 -11.88 8.35 -9.01
N LYS A 41 -12.65 9.44 -8.94
CA LYS A 41 -12.11 10.79 -8.84
C LYS A 41 -11.76 11.07 -7.37
N ILE A 42 -10.47 11.24 -7.11
CA ILE A 42 -9.85 11.65 -5.84
C ILE A 42 -8.79 12.68 -6.19
N GLY A 43 -8.45 13.54 -5.27
CA GLY A 43 -7.46 14.60 -5.50
C GLY A 43 -7.86 15.87 -4.78
N PRO A 44 -7.11 16.96 -4.94
CA PRO A 44 -7.45 18.24 -4.36
C PRO A 44 -8.74 18.82 -4.99
N GLU A 45 -9.42 19.70 -4.27
CA GLU A 45 -10.55 20.44 -4.82
C GLU A 45 -10.11 21.27 -6.04
N GLU A 46 -11.03 21.54 -6.98
CA GLU A 46 -10.77 22.27 -8.24
C GLU A 46 -10.16 23.67 -8.04
N THR A 47 -10.21 24.19 -6.82
CA THR A 47 -9.61 25.48 -6.42
C THR A 47 -8.13 25.40 -6.10
N GLU A 48 -7.54 24.20 -6.09
CA GLU A 48 -6.14 24.00 -5.72
C GLU A 48 -5.28 23.85 -6.99
N GLU A 49 -4.29 24.73 -7.16
CA GLU A 49 -3.28 24.67 -8.23
C GLU A 49 -2.35 23.46 -8.06
N TRP A 50 -2.83 22.28 -8.41
CA TRP A 50 -2.00 21.08 -8.51
C TRP A 50 -1.97 20.64 -9.98
N ASP A 51 -0.80 20.32 -10.47
CA ASP A 51 -0.62 19.69 -11.79
C ASP A 51 -1.10 18.24 -11.70
N CYS A 52 -2.43 18.09 -11.63
CA CYS A 52 -3.09 16.80 -11.42
C CYS A 52 -3.23 16.10 -12.78
N SER A 53 -2.65 14.92 -12.94
CA SER A 53 -2.81 14.07 -14.13
C SER A 53 -4.24 13.51 -14.29
N SER A 54 -5.21 13.98 -13.51
CA SER A 54 -6.58 13.43 -13.45
C SER A 54 -7.35 13.56 -14.76
N GLU A 55 -7.14 14.63 -15.53
CA GLU A 55 -7.77 14.80 -16.85
C GLU A 55 -7.18 13.83 -17.86
N GLU A 56 -5.85 13.73 -17.94
CA GLU A 56 -5.14 12.78 -18.79
C GLU A 56 -5.52 11.34 -18.43
N ASP A 57 -5.60 11.02 -17.13
CA ASP A 57 -6.01 9.72 -16.62
C ASP A 57 -7.43 9.36 -17.07
N LEU A 58 -8.36 10.31 -16.96
CA LEU A 58 -9.76 10.13 -17.37
C LEU A 58 -9.89 9.99 -18.88
N GLU A 59 -9.13 10.75 -19.69
CA GLU A 59 -9.07 10.60 -21.14
C GLU A 59 -8.61 9.20 -21.53
N MET A 60 -7.53 8.71 -20.91
CA MET A 60 -7.02 7.35 -21.16
C MET A 60 -8.05 6.28 -20.76
N ALA A 61 -8.67 6.42 -19.59
CA ALA A 61 -9.72 5.51 -19.14
C ALA A 61 -10.92 5.50 -20.10
N THR A 62 -11.33 6.67 -20.58
CA THR A 62 -12.42 6.82 -21.55
C THR A 62 -12.10 6.11 -22.87
N ALA A 63 -10.89 6.30 -23.38
CA ALA A 63 -10.44 5.69 -24.63
C ALA A 63 -10.39 4.14 -24.51
N VAL A 64 -9.91 3.61 -23.35
CA VAL A 64 -9.88 2.17 -23.11
C VAL A 64 -11.29 1.60 -22.97
N ALA A 65 -12.16 2.23 -22.20
CA ALA A 65 -13.55 1.76 -22.05
C ALA A 65 -14.29 1.73 -23.41
N ALA A 66 -14.14 2.78 -24.21
CA ALA A 66 -14.73 2.86 -25.56
C ALA A 66 -14.19 1.78 -26.49
N LYS A 67 -12.89 1.44 -26.42
CA LYS A 67 -12.28 0.39 -27.25
C LYS A 67 -12.90 -0.98 -27.02
N TYR A 68 -13.33 -1.29 -25.80
CA TYR A 68 -13.92 -2.59 -25.44
C TYR A 68 -15.42 -2.56 -25.23
N ASP A 69 -16.10 -1.51 -25.72
CA ASP A 69 -17.55 -1.32 -25.60
C ASP A 69 -18.04 -1.44 -24.15
N CYS A 70 -17.27 -0.86 -23.22
CA CYS A 70 -17.60 -0.79 -21.81
C CYS A 70 -18.08 0.61 -21.42
N LYS A 71 -19.10 0.67 -20.56
CA LYS A 71 -19.56 1.94 -20.00
C LYS A 71 -18.57 2.43 -18.95
N LEU A 72 -18.13 3.69 -19.06
CA LEU A 72 -17.34 4.35 -18.02
C LEU A 72 -18.20 5.34 -17.22
N THR A 73 -18.12 5.22 -15.89
CA THR A 73 -18.77 6.14 -14.95
C THR A 73 -17.72 6.73 -14.01
N VAL A 74 -17.76 8.05 -13.80
CA VAL A 74 -16.92 8.73 -12.82
C VAL A 74 -17.61 8.69 -11.46
N VAL A 75 -16.90 8.22 -10.43
CA VAL A 75 -17.37 8.20 -9.04
C VAL A 75 -16.50 9.16 -8.24
N ASP A 76 -17.11 10.23 -7.76
CA ASP A 76 -16.43 11.21 -6.91
C ASP A 76 -16.28 10.66 -5.48
N CYS A 77 -15.03 10.46 -5.06
CA CYS A 77 -14.63 10.03 -3.71
C CYS A 77 -13.67 11.04 -3.05
N HIS A 78 -13.63 12.29 -3.53
CA HIS A 78 -12.73 13.32 -3.01
C HIS A 78 -12.89 13.53 -1.51
N ARG A 79 -14.13 13.74 -1.04
CA ARG A 79 -14.42 13.96 0.38
C ARG A 79 -14.05 12.76 1.23
N GLU A 80 -14.43 11.54 0.80
CA GLU A 80 -14.12 10.32 1.53
C GLU A 80 -12.61 10.08 1.61
N TYR A 81 -11.88 10.40 0.53
CA TYR A 81 -10.43 10.32 0.53
C TYR A 81 -9.81 11.29 1.54
N TRP A 82 -10.29 12.54 1.53
CA TRP A 82 -9.85 13.55 2.48
C TRP A 82 -10.12 13.14 3.93
N ASP A 83 -11.35 12.78 4.23
CA ASP A 83 -11.78 12.48 5.60
C ASP A 83 -11.15 11.20 6.16
N ASN A 84 -10.82 10.22 5.32
CA ASN A 84 -10.33 8.93 5.78
C ASN A 84 -8.83 8.73 5.55
N VAL A 85 -8.30 9.03 4.35
CA VAL A 85 -6.90 8.72 4.03
C VAL A 85 -5.98 9.88 4.35
N THR A 86 -6.34 11.10 3.91
CA THR A 86 -5.50 12.28 4.19
C THR A 86 -5.43 12.57 5.69
N ARG A 87 -6.57 12.58 6.37
CA ARG A 87 -6.63 12.82 7.81
C ARG A 87 -5.84 11.77 8.58
N TYR A 88 -6.05 10.47 8.29
CA TYR A 88 -5.25 9.37 8.86
C TYR A 88 -3.76 9.64 8.67
N THR A 89 -3.33 9.99 7.45
CA THR A 89 -1.92 10.26 7.14
C THR A 89 -1.37 11.41 7.98
N MET A 90 -2.11 12.53 8.06
CA MET A 90 -1.67 13.70 8.82
C MET A 90 -1.61 13.43 10.33
N ASP A 91 -2.58 12.70 10.88
CA ASP A 91 -2.61 12.38 12.30
C ASP A 91 -1.45 11.45 12.70
N LYS A 92 -1.17 10.42 11.89
CA LYS A 92 -0.02 9.53 12.10
C LYS A 92 1.30 10.28 12.02
N VAL A 93 1.45 11.14 11.01
CA VAL A 93 2.67 11.93 10.82
C VAL A 93 2.89 12.94 11.96
N ARG A 94 1.83 13.59 12.46
CA ARG A 94 1.91 14.47 13.66
C ARG A 94 2.35 13.71 14.90
N ALA A 95 1.89 12.47 15.05
CA ALA A 95 2.32 11.58 16.12
C ALA A 95 3.75 11.01 15.93
N GLY A 96 4.49 11.44 14.89
CA GLY A 96 5.84 10.96 14.60
C GLY A 96 5.91 9.58 13.95
N LEU A 97 4.76 9.00 13.64
CA LEU A 97 4.62 7.70 13.00
C LEU A 97 4.82 7.80 11.48
N THR A 98 5.04 6.67 10.83
CA THR A 98 5.19 6.55 9.39
C THR A 98 3.97 5.84 8.79
N PRO A 99 2.94 6.57 8.30
CA PRO A 99 1.75 5.96 7.74
C PRO A 99 2.00 5.30 6.38
N ASN A 100 1.08 4.43 5.97
CA ASN A 100 0.99 3.93 4.61
C ASN A 100 -0.38 4.29 4.00
N PRO A 101 -0.49 5.43 3.31
CA PRO A 101 -1.75 5.88 2.72
C PRO A 101 -2.27 4.98 1.60
N ASP A 102 -1.40 4.25 0.89
CA ASP A 102 -1.81 3.37 -0.22
C ASP A 102 -2.59 2.15 0.32
N VAL A 103 -2.12 1.56 1.42
CA VAL A 103 -2.83 0.48 2.13
C VAL A 103 -4.23 0.96 2.56
N MET A 104 -4.30 2.13 3.17
CA MET A 104 -5.57 2.69 3.65
C MET A 104 -6.49 3.11 2.50
N CYS A 105 -5.95 3.57 1.37
CA CYS A 105 -6.72 3.85 0.19
C CYS A 105 -7.40 2.60 -0.39
N ASN A 106 -6.70 1.48 -0.45
CA ASN A 106 -7.29 0.22 -0.89
C ASN A 106 -8.49 -0.15 0.00
N ARG A 107 -8.32 -0.13 1.32
CA ARG A 107 -9.37 -0.46 2.28
C ARG A 107 -10.53 0.53 2.28
N LEU A 108 -10.22 1.84 2.39
CA LEU A 108 -11.24 2.86 2.70
C LEU A 108 -11.87 3.47 1.46
N ILE A 109 -11.16 3.50 0.33
CA ILE A 109 -11.65 4.14 -0.90
C ILE A 109 -12.00 3.10 -1.97
N LYS A 110 -11.01 2.32 -2.47
CA LYS A 110 -11.24 1.42 -3.62
C LYS A 110 -12.23 0.30 -3.31
N PHE A 111 -12.15 -0.30 -2.14
CA PHE A 111 -13.07 -1.34 -1.71
C PHE A 111 -14.08 -0.87 -0.64
N GLY A 112 -13.94 0.36 -0.13
CA GLY A 112 -14.81 0.97 0.87
C GLY A 112 -15.79 1.97 0.27
N ALA A 113 -15.41 3.23 0.14
CA ALA A 113 -16.27 4.31 -0.34
C ALA A 113 -16.82 4.05 -1.75
N PHE A 114 -16.03 3.45 -2.65
CA PHE A 114 -16.52 3.03 -3.96
C PHE A 114 -17.65 2.00 -3.83
N ASP A 115 -17.49 0.99 -2.96
CA ASP A 115 -18.56 0.00 -2.75
C ASP A 115 -19.85 0.64 -2.25
N GLN A 116 -19.74 1.57 -1.30
CA GLN A 116 -20.90 2.30 -0.77
C GLN A 116 -21.61 3.15 -1.84
N LYS A 117 -20.88 3.78 -2.75
CA LYS A 117 -21.43 4.69 -3.77
C LYS A 117 -21.95 3.96 -5.01
N ALA A 118 -21.24 2.92 -5.48
CA ALA A 118 -21.56 2.24 -6.74
C ALA A 118 -21.34 0.73 -6.68
N GLY A 119 -20.29 0.27 -6.01
CA GLY A 119 -19.83 -1.13 -6.04
C GLY A 119 -20.80 -2.12 -5.41
N HIS A 120 -21.67 -1.68 -4.48
CA HIS A 120 -22.68 -2.54 -3.84
C HIS A 120 -23.65 -3.20 -4.85
N ALA A 121 -23.82 -2.60 -6.03
CA ALA A 121 -24.64 -3.16 -7.11
C ALA A 121 -23.96 -4.30 -7.86
N TYR A 122 -22.69 -4.58 -7.61
CA TYR A 122 -21.86 -5.56 -8.32
C TYR A 122 -21.47 -6.71 -7.42
N ASP A 123 -21.30 -7.87 -8.01
CA ASP A 123 -20.86 -9.08 -7.30
C ASP A 123 -19.35 -9.06 -7.07
N LEU A 124 -18.59 -8.47 -8.03
CA LEU A 124 -17.13 -8.39 -7.99
C LEU A 124 -16.63 -6.98 -8.35
N ILE A 125 -15.53 -6.60 -7.73
CA ILE A 125 -14.77 -5.38 -8.01
C ILE A 125 -13.39 -5.80 -8.52
N ALA A 126 -13.14 -5.57 -9.80
CA ALA A 126 -11.88 -5.90 -10.45
C ALA A 126 -10.91 -4.72 -10.42
N THR A 127 -9.66 -4.99 -10.10
CA THR A 127 -8.59 -3.99 -10.02
C THR A 127 -7.31 -4.50 -10.67
N GLY A 128 -6.41 -3.57 -11.03
CA GLY A 128 -5.11 -3.86 -11.61
C GLY A 128 -4.02 -4.22 -10.61
N HIS A 129 -4.35 -4.79 -9.44
CA HIS A 129 -3.35 -5.23 -8.48
C HIS A 129 -2.72 -6.57 -8.90
N TYR A 130 -1.43 -6.69 -8.62
CA TYR A 130 -0.67 -7.93 -8.71
C TYR A 130 -0.85 -8.72 -7.41
N ALA A 131 -1.93 -9.44 -7.33
CA ALA A 131 -2.29 -10.34 -6.25
C ALA A 131 -3.23 -11.42 -6.81
N GLN A 132 -3.35 -12.55 -6.16
CA GLN A 132 -4.25 -13.62 -6.56
C GLN A 132 -5.20 -13.97 -5.41
N THR A 133 -6.17 -14.80 -5.71
CA THR A 133 -7.07 -15.36 -4.69
C THR A 133 -7.31 -16.82 -4.94
N GLU A 134 -7.37 -17.61 -3.88
CA GLU A 134 -7.72 -19.02 -3.89
C GLU A 134 -8.89 -19.30 -2.97
N ILE A 135 -9.65 -20.36 -3.31
CA ILE A 135 -10.70 -20.89 -2.43
C ILE A 135 -10.13 -22.16 -1.77
N ILE A 136 -9.92 -22.11 -0.46
CA ILE A 136 -9.46 -23.22 0.35
C ILE A 136 -10.51 -23.45 1.43
N ASP A 137 -11.05 -24.68 1.53
CA ASP A 137 -12.12 -25.06 2.46
C ASP A 137 -13.33 -24.14 2.43
N GLY A 138 -13.70 -23.67 1.21
CA GLY A 138 -14.84 -22.77 0.99
C GLY A 138 -14.60 -21.31 1.37
N MET A 139 -13.41 -20.97 1.86
CA MET A 139 -13.01 -19.61 2.21
C MET A 139 -12.08 -19.01 1.14
N LYS A 140 -12.24 -17.72 0.87
CA LYS A 140 -11.40 -17.00 -0.09
C LYS A 140 -10.18 -16.43 0.63
N TRP A 141 -9.01 -16.80 0.14
CA TRP A 141 -7.71 -16.34 0.63
C TRP A 141 -7.04 -15.43 -0.39
N LEU A 142 -6.33 -14.43 0.10
CA LEU A 142 -5.42 -13.61 -0.70
C LEU A 142 -4.11 -14.37 -0.87
N THR A 143 -3.61 -14.46 -2.11
CA THR A 143 -2.36 -15.15 -2.41
C THR A 143 -1.41 -14.27 -3.22
N THR A 144 -0.12 -14.54 -3.10
CA THR A 144 0.93 -13.74 -3.76
C THR A 144 0.89 -13.86 -5.27
N SER A 145 1.40 -12.83 -5.93
CA SER A 145 1.64 -12.81 -7.38
C SER A 145 2.92 -13.57 -7.73
N PRO A 146 3.02 -14.18 -8.93
CA PRO A 146 4.26 -14.77 -9.42
C PRO A 146 5.36 -13.72 -9.69
N ASP A 147 5.02 -12.45 -9.82
CA ASP A 147 5.98 -11.35 -9.98
C ASP A 147 6.41 -10.83 -8.61
N PRO A 148 7.60 -11.19 -8.10
CA PRO A 148 8.01 -10.86 -6.74
C PRO A 148 8.30 -9.36 -6.56
N VAL A 149 8.57 -8.63 -7.65
CA VAL A 149 8.83 -7.18 -7.61
C VAL A 149 7.53 -6.38 -7.62
N LYS A 150 6.49 -6.94 -8.22
CA LYS A 150 5.18 -6.31 -8.37
C LYS A 150 4.12 -6.85 -7.42
N ASP A 151 4.40 -7.91 -6.68
CA ASP A 151 3.45 -8.45 -5.70
C ASP A 151 2.93 -7.34 -4.78
N GLN A 152 1.62 -7.15 -4.74
CA GLN A 152 0.94 -6.07 -4.03
C GLN A 152 0.01 -6.59 -2.91
N THR A 153 0.24 -7.80 -2.47
CA THR A 153 -0.54 -8.37 -1.35
C THR A 153 -0.37 -7.57 -0.06
N ASP A 154 0.81 -6.98 0.16
CA ASP A 154 1.10 -6.08 1.28
C ASP A 154 0.25 -4.80 1.26
N PHE A 155 -0.06 -4.25 0.09
CA PHE A 155 -0.99 -3.11 -0.03
C PHE A 155 -2.46 -3.49 0.19
N LEU A 156 -2.80 -4.77 0.03
CA LEU A 156 -4.17 -5.29 0.20
C LEU A 156 -4.41 -5.89 1.59
N ALA A 157 -3.37 -6.09 2.39
CA ALA A 157 -3.43 -6.83 3.64
C ALA A 157 -4.27 -6.16 4.75
N GLN A 158 -4.77 -4.96 4.53
CA GLN A 158 -5.69 -4.25 5.43
C GLN A 158 -7.14 -4.19 4.93
N ILE A 159 -7.46 -4.72 3.74
CA ILE A 159 -8.87 -4.81 3.33
C ILE A 159 -9.64 -5.77 4.26
N GLU A 160 -10.93 -5.57 4.38
CA GLU A 160 -11.77 -6.42 5.24
C GLU A 160 -12.17 -7.71 4.52
N GLY A 161 -12.52 -8.75 5.26
CA GLY A 161 -12.88 -10.05 4.69
C GLY A 161 -14.04 -9.99 3.68
N TRP A 162 -15.03 -9.10 3.90
CA TRP A 162 -16.11 -8.89 2.94
C TRP A 162 -15.63 -8.19 1.65
N GLN A 163 -14.63 -7.30 1.75
CA GLN A 163 -13.99 -6.65 0.60
C GLN A 163 -13.18 -7.67 -0.21
N LEU A 164 -12.43 -8.54 0.46
CA LEU A 164 -11.72 -9.63 -0.19
C LEU A 164 -12.67 -10.56 -0.95
N LYS A 165 -13.84 -10.87 -0.39
CA LYS A 165 -14.86 -11.70 -1.08
C LYS A 165 -15.28 -11.10 -2.42
N LYS A 166 -15.37 -9.77 -2.52
CA LYS A 166 -15.72 -9.04 -3.77
C LYS A 166 -14.53 -8.75 -4.67
N ALA A 167 -13.29 -8.79 -4.16
CA ALA A 167 -12.10 -8.45 -4.93
C ALA A 167 -11.83 -9.45 -6.05
N LEU A 168 -11.46 -8.94 -7.23
CA LEU A 168 -11.01 -9.70 -8.39
C LEU A 168 -9.74 -9.07 -8.97
N PHE A 169 -8.73 -9.89 -9.25
CA PHE A 169 -7.42 -9.44 -9.74
C PHE A 169 -7.08 -10.15 -11.06
N PRO A 170 -7.64 -9.71 -12.21
CA PRO A 170 -7.52 -10.42 -13.48
C PRO A 170 -6.08 -10.58 -13.97
N ILE A 171 -5.19 -9.65 -13.64
CA ILE A 171 -3.77 -9.66 -14.03
C ILE A 171 -2.85 -10.20 -12.92
N GLY A 172 -3.39 -10.59 -11.78
CA GLY A 172 -2.59 -10.98 -10.60
C GLY A 172 -1.68 -12.19 -10.79
N GLY A 173 -1.99 -13.06 -11.77
CA GLY A 173 -1.16 -14.20 -12.13
C GLY A 173 -0.17 -13.94 -13.27
N MET A 174 0.05 -12.68 -13.66
CA MET A 174 0.94 -12.28 -14.77
C MET A 174 2.19 -11.58 -14.25
N MET A 175 3.30 -11.73 -15.00
CA MET A 175 4.48 -10.90 -14.84
C MET A 175 4.21 -9.50 -15.43
N LYS A 176 4.87 -8.47 -14.91
CA LYS A 176 4.72 -7.09 -15.42
C LYS A 176 5.06 -6.96 -16.92
N GLU A 177 6.08 -7.67 -17.36
CA GLU A 177 6.46 -7.71 -18.79
C GLU A 177 5.35 -8.27 -19.66
N GLU A 178 4.61 -9.29 -19.21
CA GLU A 178 3.47 -9.85 -19.93
C GLU A 178 2.34 -8.83 -20.06
N VAL A 179 2.03 -8.12 -18.97
CA VAL A 179 1.03 -7.04 -18.98
C VAL A 179 1.43 -5.93 -19.97
N ARG A 180 2.71 -5.53 -19.98
CA ARG A 180 3.22 -4.56 -20.95
C ARG A 180 3.12 -5.06 -22.40
N ALA A 181 3.52 -6.32 -22.66
CA ALA A 181 3.43 -6.93 -23.98
C ALA A 181 1.98 -7.00 -24.48
N ILE A 182 1.01 -7.31 -23.60
CA ILE A 182 -0.41 -7.26 -23.92
C ILE A 182 -0.82 -5.85 -24.33
N ALA A 183 -0.47 -4.85 -23.52
CA ALA A 183 -0.85 -3.46 -23.78
C ALA A 183 -0.30 -2.95 -25.13
N GLU A 184 0.91 -3.32 -25.48
CA GLU A 184 1.52 -2.97 -26.77
C GLU A 184 0.86 -3.71 -27.93
N ARG A 185 0.67 -5.03 -27.83
CA ARG A 185 0.01 -5.87 -28.86
C ARG A 185 -1.41 -5.39 -29.15
N GLU A 186 -2.14 -5.04 -28.11
CA GLU A 186 -3.51 -4.54 -28.21
C GLU A 186 -3.58 -3.04 -28.57
N HIS A 187 -2.44 -2.39 -28.81
CA HIS A 187 -2.36 -0.97 -29.14
C HIS A 187 -3.17 -0.09 -28.17
N LEU A 188 -3.04 -0.36 -26.84
CA LEU A 188 -3.66 0.47 -25.84
C LEU A 188 -3.05 1.88 -25.86
N VAL A 189 -3.87 2.90 -25.78
CA VAL A 189 -3.48 4.31 -25.86
C VAL A 189 -2.38 4.67 -24.85
N ASN A 190 -2.38 4.00 -23.70
CA ASN A 190 -1.47 4.20 -22.58
C ASN A 190 -0.35 3.13 -22.46
N ALA A 191 -0.15 2.27 -23.48
CA ALA A 191 0.81 1.17 -23.42
C ALA A 191 2.24 1.60 -23.03
N LYS A 192 2.68 2.79 -23.46
CA LYS A 192 4.01 3.36 -23.17
C LYS A 192 4.06 4.21 -21.91
N ARG A 193 2.94 4.35 -21.19
CA ARG A 193 2.89 5.14 -19.97
C ARG A 193 3.73 4.48 -18.87
N LYS A 194 4.49 5.30 -18.15
CA LYS A 194 5.26 4.83 -16.98
C LYS A 194 4.31 4.46 -15.84
N ASP A 195 4.73 3.51 -15.02
CA ASP A 195 4.01 3.20 -13.78
C ASP A 195 3.99 4.42 -12.87
N SER A 196 2.91 4.56 -12.10
CA SER A 196 2.82 5.60 -11.08
C SER A 196 3.98 5.47 -10.09
N GLN A 197 4.61 6.60 -9.79
CA GLN A 197 5.69 6.70 -8.82
C GLN A 197 5.17 7.50 -7.60
N GLY A 198 5.34 6.97 -6.39
CA GLY A 198 4.86 7.62 -5.17
C GLY A 198 3.44 7.20 -4.79
N ILE A 199 2.72 8.07 -4.09
CA ILE A 199 1.33 7.81 -3.66
C ILE A 199 0.43 7.75 -4.90
N CYS A 200 -0.28 6.64 -5.08
CA CYS A 200 -0.94 6.22 -6.33
C CYS A 200 -1.85 7.28 -6.99
N PHE A 201 -2.40 8.24 -6.24
CA PHE A 201 -3.40 9.20 -6.74
C PHE A 201 -3.03 10.66 -6.49
N LEU A 202 -1.88 10.94 -5.89
CA LEU A 202 -1.33 12.30 -5.87
C LEU A 202 -0.57 12.63 -7.17
N GLY A 203 -0.53 11.69 -8.12
CA GLY A 203 0.15 11.88 -9.39
C GLY A 203 1.65 12.16 -9.20
N LYS A 204 2.13 13.28 -9.73
CA LYS A 204 3.54 13.69 -9.66
C LYS A 204 3.90 14.44 -8.37
N ILE A 205 3.00 14.53 -7.40
CA ILE A 205 3.23 15.29 -6.17
C ILE A 205 4.22 14.54 -5.28
N ASN A 206 5.27 15.24 -4.87
CA ASN A 206 6.23 14.71 -3.91
C ASN A 206 5.58 14.60 -2.53
N TYR A 207 5.79 13.46 -1.84
CA TYR A 207 5.24 13.21 -0.51
C TYR A 207 5.59 14.33 0.50
N ASN A 208 6.84 14.81 0.48
CA ASN A 208 7.27 15.88 1.39
C ASN A 208 6.57 17.22 1.10
N ASP A 209 6.26 17.52 -0.18
CA ASP A 209 5.53 18.73 -0.55
C ASP A 209 4.07 18.63 -0.11
N TYR A 210 3.48 17.44 -0.23
CA TYR A 210 2.16 17.14 0.28
C TYR A 210 2.07 17.35 1.79
N ILE A 211 2.98 16.72 2.56
CA ILE A 211 3.04 16.89 4.02
C ILE A 211 3.29 18.36 4.41
N ARG A 212 4.22 19.04 3.72
CA ARG A 212 4.54 20.46 3.99
C ARG A 212 3.33 21.37 3.85
N ARG A 213 2.47 21.10 2.87
CA ARG A 213 1.27 21.90 2.65
C ARG A 213 0.30 21.88 3.84
N TYR A 214 0.14 20.71 4.47
CA TYR A 214 -0.82 20.54 5.57
C TYR A 214 -0.22 20.78 6.95
N LEU A 215 1.03 20.46 7.15
CA LEU A 215 1.71 20.56 8.45
C LEU A 215 2.71 21.71 8.52
N GLY A 216 3.05 22.31 7.38
CA GLY A 216 4.08 23.33 7.31
C GLY A 216 5.48 22.78 7.64
N GLU A 217 6.37 23.66 8.04
CA GLU A 217 7.70 23.33 8.56
C GLU A 217 7.76 23.63 10.06
N LYS A 218 8.37 22.73 10.82
CA LYS A 218 8.68 22.91 12.26
C LYS A 218 10.15 22.55 12.46
N PRO A 219 11.09 23.49 12.28
CA PRO A 219 12.50 23.22 12.44
C PRO A 219 12.82 22.71 13.85
N GLY A 220 13.75 21.76 13.93
CA GLY A 220 14.26 21.20 15.18
C GLY A 220 15.66 20.69 15.02
N ASP A 221 16.27 20.28 16.11
CA ASP A 221 17.67 19.90 16.15
C ASP A 221 17.89 18.44 15.72
N VAL A 222 19.07 18.17 15.14
CA VAL A 222 19.52 16.83 14.78
C VAL A 222 20.78 16.49 15.57
N PHE A 223 20.77 15.36 16.27
CA PHE A 223 21.87 14.87 17.07
C PHE A 223 22.35 13.49 16.59
N GLU A 224 23.66 13.29 16.66
CA GLU A 224 24.26 11.97 16.56
C GLU A 224 23.94 11.19 17.86
N LEU A 225 23.31 10.02 17.73
CA LEU A 225 22.79 9.27 18.88
C LEU A 225 23.91 8.84 19.83
N GLU A 226 25.04 8.35 19.30
CA GLU A 226 26.14 7.76 20.04
C GLU A 226 26.97 8.78 20.82
N THR A 227 27.09 9.97 20.26
CA THR A 227 27.99 11.02 20.84
C THR A 227 27.24 12.18 21.49
N GLY A 228 25.94 12.32 21.18
CA GLY A 228 25.17 13.51 21.58
C GLY A 228 25.57 14.78 20.83
N ARG A 229 26.38 14.68 19.77
CA ARG A 229 26.84 15.82 18.99
C ARG A 229 25.72 16.37 18.13
N LYS A 230 25.48 17.67 18.20
CA LYS A 230 24.55 18.34 17.28
C LYS A 230 25.17 18.44 15.89
N LEU A 231 24.42 17.98 14.88
CA LEU A 231 24.84 17.98 13.47
C LEU A 231 24.24 19.14 12.68
N GLY A 232 23.07 19.62 13.09
CA GLY A 232 22.34 20.66 12.37
C GLY A 232 20.89 20.73 12.78
N GLN A 233 20.03 21.10 11.82
CA GLN A 233 18.58 21.18 12.01
C GLN A 233 17.85 20.45 10.90
N HIS A 234 16.71 19.85 11.24
CA HIS A 234 15.71 19.36 10.27
C HIS A 234 14.60 20.41 10.07
N ARG A 235 13.82 20.26 8.99
CA ARG A 235 12.69 21.16 8.70
C ARG A 235 11.36 20.73 9.32
N GLY A 236 11.29 19.52 9.85
CA GLY A 236 10.15 18.91 10.53
C GLY A 236 10.37 17.42 10.69
N LEU A 237 10.05 16.85 11.85
CA LEU A 237 10.20 15.41 12.13
C LEU A 237 9.39 14.54 11.16
N TRP A 238 8.28 15.08 10.64
CA TRP A 238 7.40 14.40 9.69
C TRP A 238 7.99 14.18 8.29
N PHE A 239 9.09 14.85 7.94
CA PHE A 239 9.81 14.60 6.68
C PHE A 239 10.80 13.45 6.78
N HIS A 240 10.90 12.80 7.93
CA HIS A 240 11.87 11.74 8.19
C HIS A 240 11.18 10.45 8.61
N THR A 241 11.70 9.32 8.12
CA THR A 241 11.26 7.97 8.50
C THR A 241 12.42 7.24 9.18
N ILE A 242 12.13 6.45 10.21
CA ILE A 242 13.15 5.59 10.84
C ILE A 242 13.74 4.63 9.78
N GLY A 243 15.07 4.52 9.76
CA GLY A 243 15.82 3.79 8.75
C GLY A 243 16.11 4.60 7.46
N GLN A 244 15.64 5.85 7.36
CA GLN A 244 15.92 6.71 6.21
C GLN A 244 17.40 7.07 6.17
N ARG A 245 18.03 6.88 4.98
CA ARG A 245 19.42 7.24 4.70
C ARG A 245 19.55 8.49 3.82
N HIS A 246 18.68 8.62 2.83
CA HIS A 246 18.75 9.70 1.85
C HIS A 246 18.02 10.94 2.32
N GLY A 247 18.50 12.14 1.88
CA GLY A 247 17.82 13.40 2.15
C GLY A 247 18.07 14.00 3.52
N LEU A 248 18.99 13.44 4.33
CA LEU A 248 19.37 14.01 5.65
C LEU A 248 20.28 15.25 5.52
N GLY A 249 21.10 15.34 4.46
CA GLY A 249 21.86 16.54 4.10
C GLY A 249 23.05 16.88 5.00
N PHE A 250 23.51 15.98 5.89
CA PHE A 250 24.63 16.22 6.79
C PHE A 250 25.95 15.67 6.23
N GLY A 251 27.02 16.46 6.34
CA GLY A 251 28.36 16.00 5.98
C GLY A 251 28.90 14.93 6.94
N GLY A 252 29.90 14.16 6.48
CA GLY A 252 30.57 13.16 7.31
C GLY A 252 29.82 11.85 7.50
N GLY A 253 28.72 11.60 6.73
CA GLY A 253 27.95 10.35 6.76
C GLY A 253 28.64 9.18 6.06
N PRO A 254 27.89 8.09 5.78
CA PRO A 254 26.41 8.07 5.70
C PRO A 254 25.73 8.13 7.09
N TRP A 255 24.56 8.75 7.10
CA TRP A 255 23.72 8.90 8.29
C TRP A 255 22.39 8.16 8.10
N TYR A 256 21.84 7.61 9.19
CA TYR A 256 20.53 6.97 9.24
C TYR A 256 19.68 7.62 10.34
N ALA A 257 18.42 7.93 10.03
CA ALA A 257 17.45 8.34 11.05
C ALA A 257 17.09 7.12 11.91
N VAL A 258 17.33 7.19 13.22
CA VAL A 258 17.18 6.04 14.13
C VAL A 258 16.17 6.26 15.24
N LYS A 259 15.91 7.51 15.64
CA LYS A 259 14.95 7.86 16.68
C LYS A 259 14.39 9.27 16.45
N LYS A 260 13.12 9.45 16.81
CA LYS A 260 12.46 10.76 16.86
C LYS A 260 12.03 11.03 18.31
N ASP A 261 12.33 12.20 18.82
CA ASP A 261 11.75 12.74 20.04
C ASP A 261 10.72 13.79 19.64
N ILE A 262 9.45 13.44 19.76
CA ILE A 262 8.35 14.27 19.28
C ILE A 262 8.14 15.49 20.18
N GLU A 263 8.28 15.32 21.49
CA GLU A 263 8.09 16.38 22.48
C GLU A 263 9.20 17.42 22.39
N ALA A 264 10.45 16.97 22.37
CA ALA A 264 11.61 17.84 22.22
C ALA A 264 11.84 18.34 20.79
N ASN A 265 11.13 17.80 19.79
CA ASN A 265 11.29 18.07 18.37
C ASN A 265 12.74 17.79 17.89
N ILE A 266 13.29 16.63 18.27
CA ILE A 266 14.67 16.22 17.98
C ILE A 266 14.66 14.98 17.08
N LEU A 267 15.52 15.00 16.04
CA LEU A 267 15.86 13.84 15.23
C LEU A 267 17.22 13.29 15.67
N TYR A 268 17.28 12.03 16.04
CA TYR A 268 18.54 11.34 16.28
C TYR A 268 18.93 10.53 15.04
N VAL A 269 20.21 10.66 14.69
CA VAL A 269 20.81 9.94 13.55
C VAL A 269 22.04 9.16 14.02
N SER A 270 22.30 8.03 13.36
CA SER A 270 23.45 7.18 13.62
C SER A 270 24.34 7.11 12.40
N ARG A 271 25.66 7.09 12.61
CA ARG A 271 26.65 7.10 11.54
C ARG A 271 27.10 5.70 11.16
N GLY A 272 27.32 5.46 9.87
CA GLY A 272 27.92 4.22 9.34
C GLY A 272 27.18 3.70 8.13
N TYR A 273 27.76 2.70 7.49
CA TYR A 273 27.11 2.06 6.33
C TYR A 273 25.95 1.15 6.78
N GLU A 274 26.07 0.53 7.94
CA GLU A 274 25.05 -0.37 8.53
C GLU A 274 25.06 -0.21 10.08
N PRO A 275 24.59 0.93 10.63
CA PRO A 275 24.56 1.11 12.06
C PRO A 275 23.57 0.13 12.69
N LEU A 276 24.01 -0.67 13.67
CA LEU A 276 23.16 -1.67 14.35
C LEU A 276 21.90 -1.04 14.96
N THR A 277 21.96 0.23 15.34
CA THR A 277 20.82 1.01 15.83
C THR A 277 19.70 1.21 14.81
N ALA A 278 19.98 1.04 13.50
CA ALA A 278 18.98 1.09 12.45
C ALA A 278 18.26 -0.24 12.23
N TYR A 279 18.68 -1.30 12.94
CA TYR A 279 18.15 -2.64 12.81
C TYR A 279 17.43 -3.08 14.07
N LYS A 280 16.37 -3.86 13.90
CA LYS A 280 15.64 -4.50 14.98
C LYS A 280 15.35 -5.96 14.64
N ARG A 281 15.32 -6.81 15.66
CA ARG A 281 14.89 -8.20 15.55
C ARG A 281 13.49 -8.36 16.12
N ASP A 282 13.20 -7.61 17.18
CA ASP A 282 11.96 -7.71 17.92
C ASP A 282 11.17 -6.41 17.80
N PHE A 283 9.86 -6.55 17.56
CA PHE A 283 8.92 -5.43 17.52
C PHE A 283 7.49 -5.90 17.76
N GLY A 284 6.62 -4.97 18.13
CA GLY A 284 5.21 -5.23 18.32
C GLY A 284 4.40 -4.98 17.05
N VAL A 285 3.26 -5.67 16.95
CA VAL A 285 2.24 -5.45 15.94
C VAL A 285 0.88 -5.40 16.65
N HIS A 286 0.11 -4.36 16.43
CA HIS A 286 -1.22 -4.21 17.01
C HIS A 286 -2.31 -4.00 15.96
N ALA A 287 -3.58 -4.08 16.39
CA ALA A 287 -4.74 -3.92 15.52
C ALA A 287 -4.66 -4.81 14.27
N PHE A 288 -4.26 -6.07 14.45
CA PHE A 288 -4.08 -7.02 13.35
C PHE A 288 -5.41 -7.33 12.68
N ASN A 289 -5.46 -7.10 11.38
CA ASN A 289 -6.59 -7.41 10.51
C ASN A 289 -6.35 -8.75 9.82
N PHE A 290 -7.15 -9.76 10.15
CA PHE A 290 -7.17 -11.02 9.40
C PHE A 290 -8.07 -10.86 8.18
N LEU A 291 -7.53 -11.16 6.99
CA LEU A 291 -8.27 -11.06 5.73
C LEU A 291 -9.38 -12.10 5.60
N THR A 292 -9.15 -13.30 6.06
CA THR A 292 -10.08 -14.44 5.95
C THR A 292 -10.51 -14.93 7.33
N CYS A 293 -9.59 -15.48 8.08
CA CYS A 293 -9.79 -15.90 9.47
C CYS A 293 -8.44 -15.94 10.19
N ASP A 294 -8.46 -16.06 11.50
CA ASP A 294 -7.26 -16.32 12.33
C ASP A 294 -6.85 -17.78 12.19
N PRO A 295 -5.76 -18.11 11.44
CA PRO A 295 -5.33 -19.49 11.25
C PRO A 295 -4.69 -20.11 12.50
N TRP A 296 -4.35 -19.28 13.49
CA TRP A 296 -3.69 -19.67 14.73
C TRP A 296 -4.63 -19.55 15.93
N GLN A 297 -5.94 -19.63 15.72
CA GLN A 297 -6.90 -19.55 16.83
C GLN A 297 -6.61 -20.62 17.87
N GLY A 298 -6.41 -20.20 19.13
CA GLY A 298 -6.06 -21.10 20.24
C GLY A 298 -4.57 -21.44 20.37
N GLN A 299 -3.72 -20.96 19.45
CA GLN A 299 -2.26 -21.10 19.55
C GLN A 299 -1.66 -19.82 20.14
N GLN A 300 -0.62 -19.97 20.97
CA GLN A 300 0.11 -18.85 21.56
C GLN A 300 1.16 -18.27 20.60
N SER A 301 1.73 -19.10 19.75
CA SER A 301 2.74 -18.69 18.78
C SER A 301 2.60 -19.46 17.46
N ALA A 302 3.12 -18.86 16.39
CA ALA A 302 3.16 -19.45 15.06
C ALA A 302 4.43 -19.06 14.32
N ARG A 303 4.90 -19.95 13.44
CA ARG A 303 5.96 -19.62 12.46
C ARG A 303 5.29 -18.96 11.26
N VAL A 304 5.92 -17.88 10.76
CA VAL A 304 5.37 -17.08 9.67
C VAL A 304 6.48 -16.48 8.82
N ALA A 305 6.12 -16.10 7.59
CA ALA A 305 6.87 -15.12 6.83
C ALA A 305 6.21 -13.74 6.95
N PHE A 306 6.98 -12.68 6.77
CA PHE A 306 6.44 -11.32 6.86
C PHE A 306 7.19 -10.31 5.98
N LYS A 307 6.52 -9.18 5.71
CA LYS A 307 7.10 -7.97 5.10
C LYS A 307 6.71 -6.75 5.95
N ILE A 308 7.63 -5.78 6.06
CA ILE A 308 7.36 -4.49 6.71
C ILE A 308 7.32 -3.33 5.71
N ARG A 309 7.59 -3.63 4.43
CA ARG A 309 7.62 -2.69 3.31
C ARG A 309 7.30 -3.42 2.02
N HIS A 310 7.00 -2.65 0.98
CA HIS A 310 6.89 -3.17 -0.36
C HIS A 310 8.29 -3.47 -0.94
N THR A 311 8.76 -4.68 -0.69
CA THR A 311 10.02 -5.24 -1.19
C THR A 311 9.78 -6.67 -1.65
N PRO A 312 10.61 -7.20 -2.57
CA PRO A 312 10.48 -8.60 -3.00
C PRO A 312 10.87 -9.60 -1.91
N GLU A 313 11.70 -9.19 -0.95
CA GLU A 313 12.21 -10.08 0.09
C GLU A 313 11.17 -10.33 1.18
N PHE A 314 11.06 -11.60 1.58
CA PHE A 314 10.34 -12.05 2.77
C PHE A 314 11.33 -12.31 3.89
N HIS A 315 10.91 -12.04 5.13
CA HIS A 315 11.62 -12.39 6.34
C HIS A 315 10.83 -13.46 7.10
N HIS A 316 11.49 -14.26 7.91
CA HIS A 316 10.85 -15.26 8.75
C HIS A 316 10.88 -14.86 10.22
N ALA A 317 9.83 -15.22 10.96
CA ALA A 317 9.69 -14.91 12.38
C ALA A 317 8.86 -15.94 13.14
N THR A 318 9.01 -15.91 14.45
CA THR A 318 7.99 -16.40 15.36
C THR A 318 7.07 -15.23 15.73
N LEU A 319 5.78 -15.41 15.50
CA LEU A 319 4.73 -14.50 15.91
C LEU A 319 4.16 -14.99 17.24
N GLU A 320 4.23 -14.20 18.29
CA GLU A 320 3.71 -14.55 19.61
C GLU A 320 2.51 -13.63 19.95
N ARG A 321 1.40 -14.25 20.38
CA ARG A 321 0.19 -13.51 20.75
C ARG A 321 0.35 -12.86 22.11
N THR A 322 0.24 -11.53 22.18
CA THR A 322 0.33 -10.75 23.41
C THR A 322 -1.04 -10.39 23.97
N SER A 323 -2.00 -10.06 23.10
CA SER A 323 -3.40 -9.79 23.44
C SER A 323 -4.27 -10.00 22.20
N ALA A 324 -5.59 -9.79 22.33
CA ALA A 324 -6.50 -9.89 21.19
C ALA A 324 -6.10 -8.91 20.07
N GLY A 325 -5.72 -9.43 18.91
CA GLY A 325 -5.30 -8.64 17.76
C GLY A 325 -3.93 -7.96 17.90
N SER A 326 -3.09 -8.39 18.87
CA SER A 326 -1.74 -7.89 19.06
C SER A 326 -0.74 -9.04 19.16
N PHE A 327 0.44 -8.84 18.58
CA PHE A 327 1.49 -9.84 18.51
C PHE A 327 2.86 -9.20 18.77
N ALA A 328 3.77 -9.98 19.37
CA ALA A 328 5.20 -9.74 19.30
C ALA A 328 5.77 -10.52 18.10
N VAL A 329 6.63 -9.88 17.34
CA VAL A 329 7.35 -10.46 16.20
C VAL A 329 8.80 -10.67 16.61
N HIS A 330 9.27 -11.89 16.57
CA HIS A 330 10.65 -12.29 16.82
C HIS A 330 11.26 -12.77 15.50
N SER A 331 11.91 -11.84 14.78
CA SER A 331 12.50 -12.14 13.47
C SER A 331 13.76 -12.99 13.59
N ASP A 332 13.95 -13.90 12.64
CA ASP A 332 15.18 -14.70 12.54
C ASP A 332 16.38 -13.81 12.18
N ASP A 333 16.14 -12.73 11.41
CA ASP A 333 17.15 -11.79 10.94
C ASP A 333 17.03 -10.42 11.60
N LEU A 334 18.09 -9.63 11.47
CA LEU A 334 18.07 -8.21 11.80
C LEU A 334 17.41 -7.43 10.66
N ILE A 335 16.31 -6.76 10.93
CA ILE A 335 15.50 -6.02 9.96
C ILE A 335 15.82 -4.53 10.01
N GLN A 336 16.21 -3.97 8.87
CA GLN A 336 16.46 -2.54 8.78
C GLN A 336 15.17 -1.75 8.63
N GLY A 337 15.05 -0.69 9.43
CA GLY A 337 14.00 0.32 9.26
C GLY A 337 12.60 -0.18 9.63
N VAL A 338 12.49 -0.96 10.68
CA VAL A 338 11.23 -1.23 11.37
C VAL A 338 10.70 0.11 11.88
N ALA A 339 9.64 0.62 11.26
CA ALA A 339 9.11 1.95 11.53
C ALA A 339 7.70 1.89 12.11
N PRO A 340 7.45 2.46 13.30
CA PRO A 340 6.12 2.55 13.86
C PRO A 340 5.15 3.27 12.92
N GLY A 341 3.93 2.73 12.80
CA GLY A 341 2.89 3.24 11.90
C GLY A 341 2.90 2.62 10.50
N GLN A 342 3.96 1.90 10.10
CA GLN A 342 3.94 1.01 8.95
C GLN A 342 3.18 -0.28 9.27
N PHE A 343 2.83 -1.05 8.24
CA PHE A 343 2.16 -2.34 8.42
C PHE A 343 3.17 -3.49 8.30
N CYS A 344 3.08 -4.42 9.25
CA CYS A 344 3.69 -5.73 9.13
C CYS A 344 2.68 -6.67 8.49
N THR A 345 2.92 -7.07 7.26
CA THR A 345 2.09 -8.03 6.53
C THR A 345 2.61 -9.43 6.77
N VAL A 346 1.73 -10.34 7.14
CA VAL A 346 2.07 -11.70 7.57
C VAL A 346 1.54 -12.72 6.57
N TYR A 347 2.39 -13.70 6.27
CA TYR A 347 2.16 -14.77 5.30
C TYR A 347 2.44 -16.14 5.93
N ASP A 348 2.00 -17.20 5.25
CA ASP A 348 2.51 -18.54 5.53
C ASP A 348 4.01 -18.64 5.28
N GLU A 349 4.65 -19.69 5.79
CA GLU A 349 6.11 -19.88 5.65
C GLU A 349 6.55 -20.08 4.19
N GLU A 350 5.66 -20.55 3.32
CA GLU A 350 5.86 -20.75 1.89
C GLU A 350 5.69 -19.46 1.06
N HIS A 351 5.35 -18.35 1.69
CA HIS A 351 5.11 -17.04 1.06
C HIS A 351 3.92 -17.00 0.07
N HIS A 352 2.97 -17.92 0.22
CA HIS A 352 1.85 -18.07 -0.70
C HIS A 352 0.58 -17.40 -0.18
N LEU A 353 0.16 -17.71 1.05
CA LEU A 353 -1.05 -17.15 1.65
C LEU A 353 -0.75 -15.87 2.43
N CYS A 354 -1.42 -14.78 2.10
CA CYS A 354 -1.39 -13.55 2.89
C CYS A 354 -2.51 -13.61 3.95
N TYR A 355 -2.13 -13.68 5.21
CA TYR A 355 -3.07 -13.76 6.32
C TYR A 355 -3.67 -12.41 6.70
N GLY A 356 -2.94 -11.33 6.46
CA GLY A 356 -3.33 -9.98 6.80
C GLY A 356 -2.17 -9.15 7.31
N SER A 357 -2.46 -8.04 7.96
CA SER A 357 -1.42 -7.19 8.53
C SER A 357 -1.88 -6.45 9.79
N GLY A 358 -0.91 -5.99 10.57
CA GLY A 358 -1.15 -5.09 11.70
C GLY A 358 -0.16 -3.93 11.70
N GLU A 359 -0.47 -2.89 12.44
CA GLU A 359 0.38 -1.71 12.54
C GLU A 359 1.58 -1.99 13.46
N ILE A 360 2.78 -1.65 13.00
CA ILE A 360 4.02 -1.81 13.75
C ILE A 360 4.04 -0.80 14.90
N CYS A 361 4.34 -1.30 16.09
CA CYS A 361 4.73 -0.51 17.24
C CYS A 361 6.10 -0.99 17.76
N LEU A 362 6.84 -0.08 18.38
CA LEU A 362 8.02 -0.49 19.12
C LEU A 362 7.53 -0.94 20.50
N SER A 363 7.97 -2.11 20.97
CA SER A 363 7.79 -2.50 22.35
C SER A 363 8.38 -1.40 23.24
N GLU A 364 7.64 -0.96 24.24
CA GLU A 364 8.22 -0.15 25.31
C GLU A 364 9.33 -1.00 25.95
N GLU A 365 10.56 -0.48 25.95
CA GLU A 365 11.70 -1.05 26.66
C GLU A 365 11.50 -0.95 28.16
#